data_8ab10994e0486a4d0083b4a482886e78
#
_entry.id   8ab10994e0486a4d0083b4a482886e78
#
_cell.length_a   1.000
_cell.length_b   1.000
_cell.length_c   1.000
_cell.angle_alpha   90.00
_cell.angle_beta   90.00
_cell.angle_gamma   90.00
#
_symmetry.space_group_name_H-M   'P 1'
#
loop_
_entity.id
_entity.type
_entity.pdbx_description
1 polymer ?
#
loop_
_entity_poly.entity_id
_entity_poly.type
_entity_poly.pdbx_seq_one_letter_code
_entity_poly.pdbx_strand_id
1 'polypeptide(L)'
;ESDDHVASPNEISKAIIGVAELSYFEPKTERAERYVRLQLEEPSAKQSKSKRIILKIGGKTVADLIVGREKLFLPGRTVGGVYFRLPGTPLSWLGQGNPEAGGTAKDWLAREIADINGKRVKRVTVRHPDGAVVTVYKPTPMATKFSLADIPQGMKLKYSSDADHIGEILDQLEMEDARRVTSVDVNWTGALVAELETFDGLRAIVETVLRNNVHWLRVRFQGATGDALQEAKALSSRTAGWVYMMPKYEIVPILRSMQDLLVPEGTSS
;
A
#
# COMPACT_ATOMS: atom_id res chain seq x y z
N GLU A 1 -10.62 -0.14 -12.23
CA GLU A 1 -10.84 -1.23 -11.28
C GLU A 1 -10.65 -0.79 -9.83
N SER A 2 -9.87 0.24 -9.56
CA SER A 2 -9.67 0.82 -8.21
C SER A 2 -10.38 2.17 -8.06
N ASP A 3 -11.49 2.37 -8.76
CA ASP A 3 -12.38 3.54 -8.69
C ASP A 3 -11.63 4.88 -8.89
N ASP A 4 -10.60 4.91 -9.75
CA ASP A 4 -9.76 6.08 -10.02
C ASP A 4 -8.98 6.59 -8.80
N HIS A 5 -8.57 5.70 -7.92
CA HIS A 5 -7.65 6.06 -6.84
C HIS A 5 -6.32 6.57 -7.40
N VAL A 6 -5.67 7.45 -6.64
CA VAL A 6 -4.43 8.11 -7.06
C VAL A 6 -3.34 7.10 -7.37
N ALA A 7 -2.68 7.26 -8.52
CA ALA A 7 -1.54 6.45 -8.88
C ALA A 7 -0.28 6.89 -8.11
N SER A 8 0.63 5.95 -7.86
CA SER A 8 1.91 6.20 -7.22
C SER A 8 2.82 7.03 -8.11
N PRO A 9 3.25 8.24 -7.69
CA PRO A 9 4.21 9.04 -8.46
C PRO A 9 5.54 8.30 -8.68
N ASN A 10 5.95 7.45 -7.73
CA ASN A 10 7.18 6.67 -7.83
C ASN A 10 7.08 5.62 -8.94
N GLU A 11 5.97 4.87 -9.01
CA GLU A 11 5.77 3.84 -10.04
C GLU A 11 5.65 4.48 -11.43
N ILE A 12 4.95 5.62 -11.53
CA ILE A 12 4.89 6.41 -12.76
C ILE A 12 6.29 6.86 -13.17
N SER A 13 7.09 7.40 -12.25
CA SER A 13 8.45 7.87 -12.53
C SER A 13 9.36 6.73 -12.96
N LYS A 14 9.31 5.57 -12.32
CA LYS A 14 10.06 4.37 -12.71
C LYS A 14 9.73 3.94 -14.15
N ALA A 15 8.45 3.90 -14.50
CA ALA A 15 8.03 3.55 -15.85
C ALA A 15 8.51 4.56 -16.90
N ILE A 16 8.41 5.86 -16.60
CA ILE A 16 8.90 6.92 -17.51
C ILE A 16 10.40 6.83 -17.72
N ILE A 17 11.17 6.71 -16.62
CA ILE A 17 12.63 6.59 -16.67
C ILE A 17 13.02 5.31 -17.43
N GLY A 18 12.40 4.17 -17.10
CA GLY A 18 12.69 2.91 -17.77
C GLY A 18 12.41 2.93 -19.28
N VAL A 19 11.36 3.65 -19.72
CA VAL A 19 11.13 3.87 -21.16
C VAL A 19 12.15 4.80 -21.76
N ALA A 20 12.54 5.87 -21.07
CA ALA A 20 13.52 6.85 -21.57
C ALA A 20 14.93 6.25 -21.70
N GLU A 21 15.31 5.34 -20.81
CA GLU A 21 16.60 4.67 -20.79
C GLU A 21 16.64 3.41 -21.68
N LEU A 22 15.50 2.94 -22.19
CA LEU A 22 15.46 1.78 -23.07
C LEU A 22 16.17 2.05 -24.38
N SER A 23 17.22 1.31 -24.66
CA SER A 23 18.00 1.45 -25.87
C SER A 23 18.04 0.16 -26.71
N TYR A 24 18.11 0.30 -28.02
CA TYR A 24 18.22 -0.83 -28.96
C TYR A 24 19.55 -1.54 -28.77
N PHE A 25 19.52 -2.85 -28.55
CA PHE A 25 20.73 -3.65 -28.39
C PHE A 25 20.92 -4.64 -29.53
N GLU A 26 19.90 -5.46 -29.86
CA GLU A 26 20.00 -6.49 -30.88
C GLU A 26 18.65 -6.73 -31.55
N PRO A 27 18.56 -6.73 -32.91
CA PRO A 27 17.32 -7.13 -33.60
C PRO A 27 17.07 -8.62 -33.42
N LYS A 28 15.78 -9.01 -33.35
CA LYS A 28 15.39 -10.40 -33.08
C LYS A 28 14.59 -11.03 -34.20
N THR A 29 13.31 -10.72 -34.34
CA THR A 29 12.46 -11.38 -35.32
C THR A 29 11.39 -10.45 -35.85
N GLU A 30 11.07 -10.63 -37.13
CA GLU A 30 9.92 -10.00 -37.79
C GLU A 30 8.70 -10.94 -37.89
N ARG A 31 8.86 -12.20 -37.50
CA ARG A 31 7.84 -13.23 -37.65
C ARG A 31 6.91 -13.24 -36.46
N ALA A 32 5.65 -12.92 -36.67
CA ALA A 32 4.64 -12.82 -35.62
C ALA A 32 4.43 -14.15 -34.86
N GLU A 33 4.59 -15.29 -35.52
CA GLU A 33 4.47 -16.61 -34.91
C GLU A 33 5.58 -16.88 -33.86
N ARG A 34 6.65 -16.09 -33.85
CA ARG A 34 7.72 -16.18 -32.85
C ARG A 34 7.55 -15.25 -31.67
N TYR A 35 6.60 -14.32 -31.72
CA TYR A 35 6.38 -13.35 -30.62
C TYR A 35 6.03 -14.04 -29.32
N VAL A 36 5.31 -15.16 -29.36
CA VAL A 36 4.95 -15.92 -28.16
C VAL A 36 6.17 -16.33 -27.33
N ARG A 37 7.31 -16.64 -27.97
CA ARG A 37 8.55 -17.02 -27.29
C ARG A 37 9.22 -15.84 -26.57
N LEU A 38 8.95 -14.64 -27.03
CA LEU A 38 9.49 -13.38 -26.50
C LEU A 38 8.46 -12.65 -25.64
N GLN A 39 7.22 -13.20 -25.55
CA GLN A 39 6.07 -12.58 -24.89
C GLN A 39 5.75 -11.20 -25.47
N LEU A 40 5.72 -11.11 -26.81
CA LEU A 40 5.49 -9.87 -27.56
C LEU A 40 4.21 -9.92 -28.40
N GLU A 41 3.29 -10.84 -28.10
CA GLU A 41 1.96 -10.90 -28.70
C GLU A 41 1.23 -9.57 -28.49
N GLU A 42 0.12 -9.34 -29.19
CA GLU A 42 -0.74 -8.22 -28.87
C GLU A 42 -1.26 -8.37 -27.41
N PRO A 43 -1.22 -7.33 -26.58
CA PRO A 43 -1.68 -7.41 -25.18
C PRO A 43 -3.13 -7.86 -25.04
N SER A 44 -3.97 -7.60 -26.06
CA SER A 44 -5.36 -8.04 -26.12
C SER A 44 -5.55 -9.51 -26.47
N ALA A 45 -4.48 -10.23 -26.90
CA ALA A 45 -4.57 -11.63 -27.26
C ALA A 45 -4.80 -12.50 -26.01
N LYS A 46 -5.59 -13.57 -26.19
CA LYS A 46 -5.88 -14.52 -25.12
C LYS A 46 -4.56 -15.12 -24.60
N GLN A 47 -4.36 -15.06 -23.27
CA GLN A 47 -3.16 -15.52 -22.58
C GLN A 47 -1.87 -14.75 -22.90
N SER A 48 -1.96 -13.57 -23.52
CA SER A 48 -0.79 -12.71 -23.70
C SER A 48 -0.16 -12.33 -22.35
N LYS A 49 1.17 -12.36 -22.32
CA LYS A 49 1.98 -11.88 -21.19
C LYS A 49 2.68 -10.56 -21.51
N SER A 50 2.49 -10.05 -22.72
CA SER A 50 3.02 -8.75 -23.12
C SER A 50 2.30 -7.62 -22.41
N LYS A 51 2.99 -6.48 -22.28
CA LYS A 51 2.42 -5.23 -21.76
C LYS A 51 2.61 -4.14 -22.82
N ARG A 52 1.62 -3.27 -22.98
CA ARG A 52 1.75 -2.09 -23.82
C ARG A 52 1.93 -0.86 -22.95
N ILE A 53 2.99 -0.12 -23.16
CA ILE A 53 3.28 1.13 -22.46
C ILE A 53 3.06 2.28 -23.44
N ILE A 54 2.15 3.18 -23.09
CA ILE A 54 1.87 4.39 -23.87
C ILE A 54 2.13 5.59 -22.97
N LEU A 55 3.13 6.39 -23.30
CA LEU A 55 3.38 7.66 -22.63
C LEU A 55 2.80 8.81 -23.44
N LYS A 56 2.08 9.70 -22.76
CA LYS A 56 1.45 10.87 -23.38
C LYS A 56 1.81 12.15 -22.63
N ILE A 57 2.08 13.21 -23.34
CA ILE A 57 2.28 14.56 -22.82
C ILE A 57 1.28 15.47 -23.50
N GLY A 58 0.41 16.13 -22.72
CA GLY A 58 -0.63 17.01 -23.29
C GLY A 58 -1.52 16.31 -24.32
N GLY A 59 -1.82 15.02 -24.11
CA GLY A 59 -2.61 14.21 -25.05
C GLY A 59 -1.84 13.63 -26.23
N LYS A 60 -0.62 14.12 -26.53
CA LYS A 60 0.21 13.62 -27.61
C LYS A 60 1.01 12.39 -27.13
N THR A 61 0.97 11.30 -27.90
CA THR A 61 1.79 10.12 -27.66
C THR A 61 3.26 10.41 -27.93
N VAL A 62 4.11 10.23 -26.93
CA VAL A 62 5.57 10.41 -27.01
C VAL A 62 6.32 9.09 -27.00
N ALA A 63 5.71 8.02 -26.47
CA ALA A 63 6.22 6.65 -26.60
C ALA A 63 5.05 5.69 -26.67
N ASP A 64 5.17 4.62 -27.47
CA ASP A 64 4.22 3.53 -27.60
C ASP A 64 4.99 2.26 -27.93
N LEU A 65 5.05 1.32 -26.99
CA LEU A 65 5.82 0.10 -27.13
C LEU A 65 5.14 -1.08 -26.47
N ILE A 66 5.35 -2.26 -27.03
CA ILE A 66 4.94 -3.54 -26.46
C ILE A 66 6.19 -4.19 -25.90
N VAL A 67 6.19 -4.43 -24.58
CA VAL A 67 7.27 -5.08 -23.84
C VAL A 67 6.89 -6.49 -23.48
N GLY A 68 7.86 -7.38 -23.50
CA GLY A 68 7.68 -8.79 -23.25
C GLY A 68 8.62 -9.32 -22.17
N ARG A 69 9.24 -10.46 -22.45
CA ARG A 69 10.07 -11.17 -21.49
C ARG A 69 11.36 -10.39 -21.19
N GLU A 70 11.69 -10.34 -19.91
CA GLU A 70 12.96 -9.81 -19.43
C GLU A 70 14.12 -10.79 -19.68
N LYS A 71 15.31 -10.24 -19.77
CA LYS A 71 16.58 -10.94 -19.81
C LYS A 71 17.51 -10.35 -18.76
N LEU A 72 17.86 -11.16 -17.75
CA LEU A 72 18.63 -10.71 -16.59
C LEU A 72 19.99 -10.12 -16.98
N PHE A 73 20.66 -10.71 -18.00
CA PHE A 73 21.95 -10.23 -18.50
C PHE A 73 21.95 -10.20 -19.99
N LEU A 74 22.43 -9.11 -20.56
CA LEU A 74 22.71 -9.01 -21.99
C LEU A 74 24.02 -9.72 -22.35
N PRO A 75 24.18 -10.26 -23.56
CA PRO A 75 25.42 -10.88 -23.97
C PRO A 75 26.61 -9.93 -23.81
N GLY A 76 27.62 -10.36 -23.03
CA GLY A 76 28.84 -9.57 -22.78
C GLY A 76 28.65 -8.35 -21.87
N ARG A 77 27.53 -8.26 -21.13
CA ARG A 77 27.24 -7.14 -20.21
C ARG A 77 26.75 -7.63 -18.86
N THR A 78 26.92 -6.80 -17.84
CA THR A 78 26.41 -7.03 -16.48
C THR A 78 25.02 -6.46 -16.24
N VAL A 79 24.45 -5.79 -17.25
CA VAL A 79 23.12 -5.17 -17.20
C VAL A 79 22.08 -6.04 -17.90
N GLY A 80 20.84 -5.96 -17.44
CA GLY A 80 19.71 -6.66 -18.01
C GLY A 80 19.09 -5.93 -19.21
N GLY A 81 18.08 -6.59 -19.79
CA GLY A 81 17.32 -6.03 -20.88
C GLY A 81 15.93 -6.64 -20.98
N VAL A 82 15.14 -6.17 -21.95
CA VAL A 82 13.80 -6.64 -22.22
C VAL A 82 13.58 -6.81 -23.71
N TYR A 83 12.80 -7.81 -24.10
CA TYR A 83 12.31 -7.89 -25.48
C TYR A 83 11.20 -6.88 -25.68
N PHE A 84 11.25 -6.13 -26.79
CA PHE A 84 10.22 -5.15 -27.11
C PHE A 84 10.00 -5.02 -28.61
N ARG A 85 8.88 -4.44 -28.99
CA ARG A 85 8.59 -3.99 -30.35
C ARG A 85 7.73 -2.73 -30.35
N LEU A 86 7.74 -2.01 -31.44
CA LEU A 86 6.82 -0.91 -31.63
C LEU A 86 5.52 -1.43 -32.26
N PRO A 87 4.34 -0.96 -31.82
CA PRO A 87 3.08 -1.30 -32.47
C PRO A 87 3.10 -0.94 -33.96
N GLY A 88 2.55 -1.84 -34.81
CA GLY A 88 2.50 -1.66 -36.24
C GLY A 88 3.81 -1.95 -36.99
N THR A 89 4.91 -2.29 -36.28
CA THR A 89 6.15 -2.75 -36.90
C THR A 89 6.37 -4.24 -36.63
N PRO A 90 6.81 -5.04 -37.64
CA PRO A 90 7.03 -6.47 -37.43
C PRO A 90 8.33 -6.77 -36.67
N LEU A 91 9.34 -5.89 -36.75
CA LEU A 91 10.64 -6.14 -36.14
C LEU A 91 10.58 -5.99 -34.62
N SER A 92 11.01 -7.04 -33.93
CA SER A 92 11.22 -7.03 -32.50
C SER A 92 12.68 -6.91 -32.13
N TRP A 93 12.93 -6.41 -30.93
CA TRP A 93 14.26 -6.08 -30.45
C TRP A 93 14.51 -6.69 -29.08
N LEU A 94 15.76 -6.99 -28.77
CA LEU A 94 16.27 -7.03 -27.43
C LEU A 94 16.79 -5.63 -27.12
N GLY A 95 16.26 -4.98 -26.10
CA GLY A 95 16.72 -3.68 -25.61
C GLY A 95 17.57 -3.84 -24.36
N GLN A 96 18.45 -2.88 -24.12
CA GLN A 96 19.10 -2.71 -22.84
C GLN A 96 18.24 -1.78 -21.99
N GLY A 97 18.05 -2.13 -20.72
CA GLY A 97 17.12 -1.48 -19.81
C GLY A 97 15.86 -2.30 -19.61
N ASN A 98 15.07 -1.93 -18.61
CA ASN A 98 13.81 -2.57 -18.30
C ASN A 98 12.79 -1.50 -17.91
N PRO A 99 11.86 -1.12 -18.79
CA PRO A 99 10.74 -0.28 -18.42
C PRO A 99 9.82 -1.08 -17.52
N GLU A 100 10.00 -0.93 -16.20
CA GLU A 100 9.15 -1.55 -15.20
C GLU A 100 7.72 -1.03 -15.35
N ALA A 101 6.82 -1.89 -15.75
CA ALA A 101 5.40 -1.60 -15.80
C ALA A 101 4.68 -2.63 -14.94
N GLY A 102 3.92 -2.17 -13.95
CA GLY A 102 3.08 -3.02 -13.13
C GLY A 102 2.19 -3.92 -13.97
N GLY A 103 1.89 -5.13 -13.49
CA GLY A 103 1.05 -6.11 -14.19
C GLY A 103 -0.43 -5.84 -14.03
N THR A 104 -0.81 -5.17 -12.96
CA THR A 104 -2.21 -4.90 -12.57
C THR A 104 -2.39 -3.45 -12.17
N ALA A 105 -3.64 -2.97 -12.15
CA ALA A 105 -3.95 -1.62 -11.67
C ALA A 105 -3.46 -1.37 -10.24
N LYS A 106 -3.49 -2.40 -9.39
CA LYS A 106 -3.03 -2.32 -7.99
C LYS A 106 -1.55 -1.97 -7.85
N ASP A 107 -0.72 -2.40 -8.80
CA ASP A 107 0.72 -2.13 -8.79
C ASP A 107 1.04 -0.63 -9.00
N TRP A 108 0.06 0.12 -9.48
CA TRP A 108 0.17 1.55 -9.75
C TRP A 108 -0.44 2.44 -8.67
N LEU A 109 -1.06 1.87 -7.64
CA LEU A 109 -1.72 2.68 -6.61
C LEU A 109 -0.73 3.34 -5.66
N ALA A 110 -1.05 4.56 -5.25
CA ALA A 110 -0.46 5.17 -4.06
C ALA A 110 -1.02 4.44 -2.84
N ARG A 111 -0.27 3.47 -2.32
CA ARG A 111 -0.76 2.52 -1.31
C ARG A 111 -0.82 3.11 0.10
N GLU A 112 -0.06 4.16 0.37
CA GLU A 112 -0.04 4.83 1.67
C GLU A 112 -1.38 5.54 1.95
N ILE A 113 -2.05 5.11 3.01
CA ILE A 113 -3.27 5.76 3.53
C ILE A 113 -2.86 6.94 4.42
N ALA A 114 -1.96 6.69 5.36
CA ALA A 114 -1.45 7.66 6.32
C ALA A 114 -0.05 7.28 6.77
N ASP A 115 0.74 8.30 7.14
CA ASP A 115 2.05 8.16 7.78
C ASP A 115 2.10 9.10 8.98
N ILE A 116 1.68 8.59 10.15
CA ILE A 116 1.71 9.32 11.42
C ILE A 116 2.74 8.66 12.32
N ASN A 117 3.91 9.29 12.39
CA ASN A 117 5.03 8.73 13.14
C ASN A 117 4.66 8.47 14.61
N GLY A 118 4.91 7.24 15.07
CA GLY A 118 4.57 6.77 16.41
C GLY A 118 5.16 7.64 17.54
N LYS A 119 6.23 8.42 17.29
CA LYS A 119 6.77 9.36 18.28
C LYS A 119 5.79 10.49 18.65
N ARG A 120 4.94 10.88 17.71
CA ARG A 120 3.91 11.90 17.93
C ARG A 120 2.69 11.38 18.68
N VAL A 121 2.48 10.06 18.62
CA VAL A 121 1.28 9.43 19.18
C VAL A 121 1.34 9.42 20.70
N LYS A 122 0.29 9.97 21.31
CA LYS A 122 0.09 10.02 22.75
C LYS A 122 -0.68 8.82 23.26
N ARG A 123 -1.73 8.42 22.55
CA ARG A 123 -2.66 7.35 22.97
C ARG A 123 -3.33 6.72 21.78
N VAL A 124 -3.54 5.42 21.86
CA VAL A 124 -4.46 4.68 20.98
C VAL A 124 -5.42 3.88 21.86
N THR A 125 -6.72 4.05 21.63
CA THR A 125 -7.78 3.30 22.31
C THR A 125 -8.53 2.47 21.29
N VAL A 126 -8.47 1.17 21.43
CA VAL A 126 -9.14 0.19 20.57
C VAL A 126 -10.37 -0.34 21.26
N ARG A 127 -11.55 -0.19 20.63
CA ARG A 127 -12.82 -0.73 21.10
C ARG A 127 -13.25 -1.88 20.20
N HIS A 128 -13.34 -3.05 20.76
CA HIS A 128 -13.78 -4.26 20.08
C HIS A 128 -15.31 -4.35 20.00
N PRO A 129 -15.86 -5.10 19.04
CA PRO A 129 -17.31 -5.26 18.88
C PRO A 129 -18.02 -5.88 20.10
N ASP A 130 -17.32 -6.66 20.90
CA ASP A 130 -17.80 -7.28 22.15
C ASP A 130 -17.76 -6.34 23.36
N GLY A 131 -17.32 -5.10 23.16
CA GLY A 131 -17.17 -4.08 24.19
C GLY A 131 -15.82 -4.08 24.92
N ALA A 132 -14.93 -5.02 24.62
CA ALA A 132 -13.57 -5.01 25.19
C ALA A 132 -12.81 -3.77 24.70
N VAL A 133 -11.97 -3.22 25.59
CA VAL A 133 -11.17 -2.04 25.31
C VAL A 133 -9.70 -2.33 25.58
N VAL A 134 -8.84 -1.97 24.64
CA VAL A 134 -7.38 -1.98 24.77
C VAL A 134 -6.88 -0.56 24.60
N THR A 135 -6.10 -0.06 25.56
CA THR A 135 -5.53 1.29 25.49
C THR A 135 -4.02 1.22 25.65
N VAL A 136 -3.30 1.80 24.70
CA VAL A 136 -1.85 2.03 24.82
C VAL A 136 -1.57 3.53 24.81
N TYR A 137 -0.54 3.93 25.54
CA TYR A 137 -0.23 5.35 25.69
C TYR A 137 1.25 5.61 25.99
N LYS A 138 1.66 6.82 25.71
CA LYS A 138 2.92 7.40 26.18
C LYS A 138 2.63 8.48 27.21
N PRO A 139 3.29 8.46 28.38
CA PRO A 139 3.03 9.46 29.42
C PRO A 139 3.53 10.87 29.03
N THR A 140 4.57 10.94 28.20
CA THR A 140 5.17 12.20 27.72
C THR A 140 5.64 12.06 26.26
N PRO A 141 5.84 13.18 25.54
CA PRO A 141 6.40 13.15 24.18
C PRO A 141 7.82 12.55 24.10
N MET A 142 8.56 12.52 25.20
CA MET A 142 9.91 11.98 25.27
C MET A 142 9.93 10.46 25.49
N ALA A 143 8.80 9.84 25.83
CA ALA A 143 8.72 8.40 25.99
C ALA A 143 8.93 7.68 24.66
N THR A 144 9.85 6.73 24.66
CA THR A 144 10.23 5.98 23.46
C THR A 144 9.35 4.78 23.21
N LYS A 145 8.65 4.28 24.25
CA LYS A 145 7.78 3.09 24.19
C LYS A 145 6.38 3.39 24.68
N PHE A 146 5.43 2.64 24.17
CA PHE A 146 4.07 2.66 24.67
C PHE A 146 3.92 1.74 25.90
N SER A 147 3.06 2.16 26.81
CA SER A 147 2.59 1.36 27.93
C SER A 147 1.17 0.87 27.64
N LEU A 148 0.86 -0.36 28.04
CA LEU A 148 -0.51 -0.87 28.03
C LEU A 148 -1.20 -0.40 29.31
N ALA A 149 -2.40 0.18 29.20
CA ALA A 149 -3.22 0.56 30.34
C ALA A 149 -3.96 -0.66 30.91
N ASP A 150 -4.38 -0.53 32.18
CA ASP A 150 -5.31 -1.44 32.85
C ASP A 150 -4.87 -2.92 32.84
N ILE A 151 -3.56 -3.18 32.97
CA ILE A 151 -3.03 -4.55 33.10
C ILE A 151 -3.54 -5.13 34.44
N PRO A 152 -4.26 -6.29 34.43
CA PRO A 152 -4.68 -6.93 35.64
C PRO A 152 -3.49 -7.34 36.53
N GLN A 153 -3.74 -7.34 37.86
CA GLN A 153 -2.70 -7.75 38.80
C GLN A 153 -2.22 -9.19 38.53
N GLY A 154 -0.90 -9.40 38.55
CA GLY A 154 -0.27 -10.69 38.25
C GLY A 154 -0.14 -11.01 36.77
N MET A 155 -0.45 -10.05 35.88
CA MET A 155 -0.29 -10.19 34.45
C MET A 155 0.76 -9.23 33.91
N LYS A 156 1.40 -9.59 32.81
CA LYS A 156 2.33 -8.74 32.06
C LYS A 156 2.13 -8.88 30.55
N LEU A 157 2.65 -7.92 29.79
CA LEU A 157 2.70 -8.05 28.33
C LEU A 157 3.47 -9.32 27.94
N LYS A 158 2.91 -10.07 26.99
CA LYS A 158 3.53 -11.26 26.40
C LYS A 158 4.80 -10.86 25.63
N TYR A 159 4.70 -9.83 24.83
CA TYR A 159 5.83 -9.23 24.11
C TYR A 159 5.83 -7.72 24.37
N SER A 160 6.98 -7.17 24.74
CA SER A 160 7.13 -5.75 25.05
C SER A 160 6.83 -4.83 23.86
N SER A 161 6.97 -5.32 22.63
CA SER A 161 6.68 -4.59 21.40
C SER A 161 5.20 -4.54 21.03
N ASP A 162 4.34 -5.32 21.66
CA ASP A 162 2.92 -5.38 21.27
C ASP A 162 2.20 -4.04 21.48
N ALA A 163 2.54 -3.33 22.56
CA ALA A 163 2.00 -1.98 22.79
C ALA A 163 2.52 -0.95 21.76
N ASP A 164 3.78 -1.10 21.35
CA ASP A 164 4.36 -0.22 20.31
C ASP A 164 3.66 -0.43 18.97
N HIS A 165 3.43 -1.68 18.55
CA HIS A 165 2.73 -1.99 17.30
C HIS A 165 1.30 -1.43 17.26
N ILE A 166 0.58 -1.44 18.40
CA ILE A 166 -0.75 -0.81 18.49
C ILE A 166 -0.63 0.72 18.38
N GLY A 167 0.36 1.30 19.07
CA GLY A 167 0.60 2.74 19.07
C GLY A 167 1.03 3.30 17.71
N GLU A 168 1.63 2.46 16.88
CA GLU A 168 2.18 2.78 15.56
C GLU A 168 1.27 2.37 14.40
N ILE A 169 -0.01 2.08 14.66
CA ILE A 169 -0.97 1.58 13.64
C ILE A 169 -1.13 2.48 12.42
N LEU A 170 -0.79 3.75 12.51
CA LEU A 170 -0.83 4.71 11.39
C LEU A 170 0.57 5.14 10.92
N ASP A 171 1.64 4.50 11.39
CA ASP A 171 3.00 4.72 10.90
C ASP A 171 3.17 3.90 9.59
N GLN A 172 3.25 4.60 8.46
CA GLN A 172 3.32 4.03 7.11
C GLN A 172 2.20 2.99 6.81
N LEU A 173 0.96 3.31 7.21
CA LEU A 173 -0.17 2.41 6.96
C LEU A 173 -0.46 2.28 5.47
N GLU A 174 -0.33 1.07 4.93
CA GLU A 174 -0.54 0.76 3.52
C GLU A 174 -1.78 -0.12 3.27
N MET A 175 -2.45 0.15 2.15
CA MET A 175 -3.56 -0.66 1.66
C MET A 175 -3.12 -1.68 0.60
N GLU A 176 -3.95 -2.68 0.37
CA GLU A 176 -3.85 -3.56 -0.81
C GLU A 176 -4.60 -2.98 -2.01
N ASP A 177 -5.78 -2.39 -1.77
CA ASP A 177 -6.64 -1.82 -2.81
C ASP A 177 -7.59 -0.77 -2.20
N ALA A 178 -8.16 0.09 -3.03
CA ALA A 178 -9.12 1.12 -2.62
C ALA A 178 -10.41 1.03 -3.44
N ARG A 179 -11.54 1.36 -2.81
CA ARG A 179 -12.84 1.49 -3.46
C ARG A 179 -13.54 2.77 -3.00
N ARG A 180 -14.30 3.37 -3.88
CA ARG A 180 -15.22 4.43 -3.46
C ARG A 180 -16.30 3.87 -2.55
N VAL A 181 -16.69 4.60 -1.51
CA VAL A 181 -17.81 4.21 -0.63
C VAL A 181 -19.11 4.02 -1.40
N THR A 182 -19.23 4.66 -2.59
CA THR A 182 -20.39 4.54 -3.48
C THR A 182 -20.34 3.30 -4.38
N SER A 183 -19.16 2.69 -4.55
CA SER A 183 -18.97 1.52 -5.42
C SER A 183 -19.12 0.18 -4.67
N VAL A 184 -19.03 0.20 -3.34
CA VAL A 184 -19.15 -0.98 -2.50
C VAL A 184 -20.03 -0.72 -1.29
N ASP A 185 -20.90 -1.68 -0.98
CA ASP A 185 -21.72 -1.64 0.24
C ASP A 185 -21.03 -2.47 1.32
N VAL A 186 -20.25 -1.80 2.17
CA VAL A 186 -19.60 -2.42 3.32
C VAL A 186 -20.48 -2.22 4.56
N ASN A 187 -21.02 -3.30 5.10
CA ASN A 187 -21.74 -3.25 6.37
C ASN A 187 -20.76 -3.05 7.54
N TRP A 188 -20.79 -1.89 8.18
CA TRP A 188 -19.93 -1.50 9.30
C TRP A 188 -20.47 -1.89 10.67
N THR A 189 -21.61 -2.60 10.75
CA THR A 189 -22.14 -3.08 12.03
C THR A 189 -21.13 -4.03 12.69
N GLY A 190 -20.79 -3.76 13.95
CA GLY A 190 -19.77 -4.53 14.68
C GLY A 190 -18.34 -4.26 14.18
N ALA A 191 -18.07 -3.08 13.64
CA ALA A 191 -16.70 -2.69 13.36
C ALA A 191 -15.90 -2.49 14.64
N LEU A 192 -14.63 -2.87 14.60
CA LEU A 192 -13.65 -2.45 15.59
C LEU A 192 -13.32 -0.97 15.33
N VAL A 193 -13.18 -0.19 16.39
CA VAL A 193 -12.85 1.25 16.31
C VAL A 193 -11.58 1.52 17.09
N ALA A 194 -10.57 2.05 16.42
CA ALA A 194 -9.35 2.55 17.05
C ALA A 194 -9.31 4.08 16.97
N GLU A 195 -9.22 4.72 18.13
CA GLU A 195 -9.07 6.17 18.26
C GLU A 195 -7.62 6.49 18.61
N LEU A 196 -6.94 7.23 17.76
CA LEU A 196 -5.56 7.69 17.95
C LEU A 196 -5.55 9.18 18.28
N GLU A 197 -4.77 9.56 19.27
CA GLU A 197 -4.51 10.95 19.64
C GLU A 197 -3.00 11.21 19.63
N THR A 198 -2.57 12.32 19.08
CA THR A 198 -1.18 12.79 19.13
C THR A 198 -0.97 13.85 20.22
N PHE A 199 0.26 14.09 20.62
CA PHE A 199 0.61 15.16 21.56
C PHE A 199 0.36 16.56 20.99
N ASP A 200 0.41 16.72 19.68
CA ASP A 200 0.21 17.98 18.96
C ASP A 200 -1.23 18.23 18.52
N GLY A 201 -2.17 17.35 18.91
CA GLY A 201 -3.62 17.58 18.78
C GLY A 201 -4.26 17.03 17.50
N LEU A 202 -3.54 16.22 16.71
CA LEU A 202 -4.15 15.43 15.65
C LEU A 202 -4.90 14.23 16.26
N ARG A 203 -6.07 13.93 15.73
CA ARG A 203 -6.86 12.74 16.07
C ARG A 203 -7.20 11.96 14.81
N ALA A 204 -7.14 10.63 14.91
CA ALA A 204 -7.61 9.74 13.86
C ALA A 204 -8.59 8.71 14.43
N ILE A 205 -9.65 8.43 13.67
CA ILE A 205 -10.61 7.37 13.98
C ILE A 205 -10.52 6.36 12.85
N VAL A 206 -10.02 5.19 13.17
CA VAL A 206 -9.88 4.04 12.29
C VAL A 206 -10.98 3.04 12.59
N GLU A 207 -11.77 2.69 11.61
CA GLU A 207 -12.78 1.63 11.73
C GLU A 207 -12.39 0.49 10.80
N THR A 208 -12.39 -0.73 11.32
CA THR A 208 -12.12 -1.92 10.50
C THR A 208 -13.15 -3.01 10.75
N VAL A 209 -13.47 -3.75 9.71
CA VAL A 209 -14.43 -4.85 9.74
C VAL A 209 -14.02 -5.94 8.76
N LEU A 210 -14.22 -7.20 9.15
CA LEU A 210 -14.03 -8.35 8.26
C LEU A 210 -15.35 -8.68 7.56
N ARG A 211 -15.39 -8.62 6.22
CA ARG A 211 -16.53 -9.02 5.39
C ARG A 211 -16.04 -9.83 4.19
N ASN A 212 -16.66 -10.97 3.95
CA ASN A 212 -16.32 -11.86 2.82
C ASN A 212 -14.82 -12.18 2.75
N ASN A 213 -14.20 -12.43 3.89
CA ASN A 213 -12.76 -12.71 4.04
C ASN A 213 -11.83 -11.54 3.64
N VAL A 214 -12.37 -10.32 3.56
CA VAL A 214 -11.62 -9.09 3.29
C VAL A 214 -11.71 -8.19 4.51
N HIS A 215 -10.58 -7.69 4.96
CA HIS A 215 -10.54 -6.63 5.97
C HIS A 215 -10.74 -5.29 5.28
N TRP A 216 -11.85 -4.64 5.59
CA TRP A 216 -12.15 -3.30 5.14
C TRP A 216 -11.77 -2.30 6.22
N LEU A 217 -11.21 -1.17 5.81
CA LEU A 217 -10.85 -0.07 6.70
C LEU A 217 -11.36 1.25 6.13
N ARG A 218 -11.78 2.14 7.01
CA ARG A 218 -11.95 3.57 6.74
C ARG A 218 -11.32 4.37 7.86
N VAL A 219 -10.88 5.57 7.53
CA VAL A 219 -10.22 6.46 8.48
C VAL A 219 -10.76 7.87 8.35
N ARG A 220 -10.89 8.56 9.48
CA ARG A 220 -11.27 9.97 9.57
C ARG A 220 -10.26 10.70 10.42
N PHE A 221 -9.91 11.92 10.03
CA PHE A 221 -8.95 12.75 10.75
C PHE A 221 -9.61 14.02 11.27
N GLN A 222 -9.17 14.48 12.43
CA GLN A 222 -9.59 15.72 13.08
C GLN A 222 -8.35 16.39 13.68
N GLY A 223 -8.27 17.70 13.58
CA GLY A 223 -7.22 18.50 14.21
C GLY A 223 -7.83 19.57 15.09
N ALA A 224 -7.26 19.80 16.26
CA ALA A 224 -7.79 20.79 17.20
C ALA A 224 -7.58 22.22 16.68
N THR A 225 -6.33 22.60 16.37
CA THR A 225 -5.96 23.94 15.90
C THR A 225 -4.62 23.87 15.15
N GLY A 226 -4.22 24.98 14.52
CA GLY A 226 -2.88 25.15 13.95
C GLY A 226 -2.52 24.07 12.92
N ASP A 227 -1.30 23.56 13.04
CA ASP A 227 -0.73 22.56 12.12
C ASP A 227 -1.51 21.25 12.12
N ALA A 228 -2.00 20.79 13.27
CA ALA A 228 -2.82 19.60 13.38
C ALA A 228 -4.13 19.72 12.59
N LEU A 229 -4.74 20.90 12.56
CA LEU A 229 -5.94 21.16 11.77
C LEU A 229 -5.63 21.14 10.26
N GLN A 230 -4.51 21.70 9.84
CA GLN A 230 -4.12 21.70 8.42
C GLN A 230 -3.78 20.28 7.97
N GLU A 231 -3.03 19.53 8.77
CA GLU A 231 -2.71 18.13 8.50
C GLU A 231 -3.96 17.26 8.42
N ALA A 232 -4.89 17.40 9.37
CA ALA A 232 -6.17 16.69 9.35
C ALA A 232 -6.98 16.98 8.08
N LYS A 233 -6.99 18.24 7.60
CA LYS A 233 -7.64 18.61 6.34
C LYS A 233 -6.97 17.94 5.12
N ALA A 234 -5.64 17.96 5.09
CA ALA A 234 -4.87 17.33 4.00
C ALA A 234 -5.10 15.81 3.96
N LEU A 235 -5.02 15.13 5.11
CA LEU A 235 -5.31 13.70 5.22
C LEU A 235 -6.75 13.38 4.86
N SER A 236 -7.72 14.17 5.36
CA SER A 236 -9.14 13.98 5.04
C SER A 236 -9.44 14.19 3.56
N SER A 237 -8.78 15.13 2.88
CA SER A 237 -8.98 15.32 1.44
C SER A 237 -8.55 14.11 0.61
N ARG A 238 -7.55 13.35 1.09
CA ARG A 238 -7.05 12.13 0.45
C ARG A 238 -7.94 10.92 0.75
N THR A 239 -8.49 10.83 1.97
CA THR A 239 -9.14 9.62 2.48
C THR A 239 -10.66 9.68 2.46
N ALA A 240 -11.27 10.88 2.39
CA ALA A 240 -12.71 11.03 2.36
C ALA A 240 -13.33 10.36 1.12
N GLY A 241 -14.39 9.59 1.35
CA GLY A 241 -15.09 8.88 0.27
C GLY A 241 -14.43 7.57 -0.17
N TRP A 242 -13.38 7.12 0.55
CA TRP A 242 -12.69 5.87 0.29
C TRP A 242 -12.90 4.84 1.40
N VAL A 243 -12.91 3.57 1.01
CA VAL A 243 -12.75 2.41 1.86
C VAL A 243 -11.62 1.55 1.30
N TYR A 244 -10.83 1.00 2.19
CA TYR A 244 -9.58 0.34 1.85
C TYR A 244 -9.65 -1.14 2.14
N MET A 245 -9.16 -1.96 1.22
CA MET A 245 -8.88 -3.37 1.46
C MET A 245 -7.52 -3.47 2.11
N MET A 246 -7.49 -4.05 3.31
CA MET A 246 -6.27 -4.10 4.12
C MET A 246 -5.62 -5.47 4.06
N PRO A 247 -4.31 -5.54 3.86
CA PRO A 247 -3.59 -6.75 4.18
C PRO A 247 -3.67 -7.00 5.68
N LYS A 248 -3.90 -8.27 6.07
CA LYS A 248 -4.14 -8.62 7.48
C LYS A 248 -3.01 -8.17 8.41
N TYR A 249 -1.77 -8.25 7.96
CA TYR A 249 -0.60 -7.92 8.79
C TYR A 249 -0.58 -6.45 9.23
N GLU A 250 -1.15 -5.52 8.45
CA GLU A 250 -1.23 -4.10 8.78
C GLU A 250 -2.14 -3.83 9.99
N ILE A 251 -3.20 -4.62 10.14
CA ILE A 251 -4.24 -4.36 11.16
C ILE A 251 -4.22 -5.37 12.31
N VAL A 252 -3.44 -6.46 12.23
CA VAL A 252 -3.30 -7.45 13.31
C VAL A 252 -3.05 -6.81 14.67
N PRO A 253 -2.22 -5.75 14.82
CA PRO A 253 -1.99 -5.16 16.13
C PRO A 253 -3.27 -4.72 16.84
N ILE A 254 -4.20 -4.09 16.13
CA ILE A 254 -5.46 -3.61 16.72
C ILE A 254 -6.56 -4.67 16.80
N LEU A 255 -6.38 -5.83 16.15
CA LEU A 255 -7.34 -6.94 16.27
C LEU A 255 -7.15 -7.73 17.56
N ARG A 256 -6.03 -7.57 18.27
CA ARG A 256 -5.72 -8.31 19.50
C ARG A 256 -6.53 -7.80 20.67
N SER A 257 -7.13 -8.75 21.40
CA SER A 257 -7.79 -8.47 22.68
C SER A 257 -6.77 -8.34 23.82
N MET A 258 -7.22 -7.86 24.98
CA MET A 258 -6.38 -7.82 26.18
C MET A 258 -5.82 -9.21 26.54
N GLN A 259 -6.60 -10.28 26.32
CA GLN A 259 -6.18 -11.66 26.58
C GLN A 259 -5.06 -12.13 25.65
N ASP A 260 -5.05 -11.68 24.40
CA ASP A 260 -4.01 -12.01 23.43
C ASP A 260 -2.66 -11.35 23.74
N LEU A 261 -2.71 -10.21 24.45
CA LEU A 261 -1.55 -9.38 24.78
C LEU A 261 -0.87 -9.79 26.10
N LEU A 262 -1.57 -10.49 26.97
CA LEU A 262 -1.13 -10.72 28.34
C LEU A 262 -0.76 -12.18 28.62
N VAL A 263 0.18 -12.35 29.55
CA VAL A 263 0.56 -13.62 30.16
C VAL A 263 0.74 -13.43 31.67
N PRO A 264 0.60 -14.49 32.50
CA PRO A 264 0.91 -14.41 33.93
C PRO A 264 2.36 -13.97 34.17
N GLU A 265 2.58 -13.16 35.21
CA GLU A 265 3.91 -12.87 35.73
C GLU A 265 4.58 -14.20 36.13
N GLY A 266 5.85 -14.38 35.79
CA GLY A 266 6.55 -15.65 36.04
C GLY A 266 6.60 -16.59 34.82
N THR A 267 5.80 -16.35 33.80
CA THR A 267 5.94 -17.10 32.54
C THR A 267 7.20 -16.63 31.81
N SER A 268 8.17 -17.53 31.58
CA SER A 268 9.33 -17.25 30.74
C SER A 268 8.89 -17.07 29.29
N SER A 269 9.29 -16.01 28.66
CA SER A 269 9.04 -15.72 27.22
C SER A 269 10.06 -16.42 26.36
#